data_21114d17f9ad696a0a80753f4fc812da
#
_entry.id   21114d17f9ad696a0a80753f4fc812da
#
_cell.length_a   1.000
_cell.length_b   1.000
_cell.length_c   1.000
_cell.angle_alpha   90.00
_cell.angle_beta   90.00
_cell.angle_gamma   90.00
#
_symmetry.space_group_name_H-M   'P 1'
#
loop_
_entity.id
_entity.type
_entity.pdbx_description
1 polymer ?
#
loop_
_entity_poly.entity_id
_entity_poly.type
_entity_poly.pdbx_seq_one_letter_code
_entity_poly.pdbx_strand_id
1 'polypeptide(L)'
;MGCRSFLTPYVDPETGKPKYYGRFNQGVVTINLVDVALSSGGNFEKFWKIFDERLALCHKALQARHQRLMGTPSDAAPILWQYGALARLKKGEKIDKLLFGGYSTISLGYAGLYECVKYMTGKSHTDAGAKPFALSVMQHMNDKCTEWKKAENMDYSLYGTPLESTTYKFAKCLQKRFGIVPGITDKNYITNSYHVHVSEHIDAFTKLKFESEFQKLSPGGAISYVEVPNMQDNLEAVISVLQFIYDNIMYAELNTKSDYCQCCGYDLSLIHISEPTRLALI
;
A
#
# COMPACT_ATOMS: atom_id res chain seq x y z
N MET A 1 -6.65 -12.99 -2.31
CA MET A 1 -6.33 -11.57 -2.53
C MET A 1 -6.34 -10.90 -1.18
N GLY A 2 -5.41 -10.00 -0.91
CA GLY A 2 -5.40 -9.22 0.32
C GLY A 2 -6.32 -7.99 0.21
N CYS A 3 -6.59 -7.34 1.34
CA CYS A 3 -7.23 -6.03 1.40
C CYS A 3 -6.42 -5.02 0.54
N ARG A 4 -7.10 -4.13 -0.19
CA ARG A 4 -6.51 -3.08 -1.04
C ARG A 4 -5.74 -3.58 -2.28
N SER A 5 -5.71 -4.88 -2.57
CA SER A 5 -4.93 -5.41 -3.68
C SER A 5 -5.68 -5.31 -4.99
N PHE A 6 -5.10 -4.60 -5.95
CA PHE A 6 -5.48 -4.66 -7.35
C PHE A 6 -4.59 -5.67 -8.06
N LEU A 7 -5.11 -6.27 -9.11
CA LEU A 7 -4.30 -7.09 -10.01
C LEU A 7 -4.16 -6.31 -11.32
N THR A 8 -2.93 -6.13 -11.76
CA THR A 8 -2.69 -5.49 -13.04
C THR A 8 -3.40 -6.24 -14.17
N PRO A 9 -3.80 -5.59 -15.26
CA PRO A 9 -4.44 -6.25 -16.38
C PRO A 9 -3.58 -7.41 -16.90
N TYR A 10 -4.21 -8.57 -17.14
CA TYR A 10 -3.58 -9.75 -17.72
C TYR A 10 -4.34 -10.18 -18.96
N VAL A 11 -3.62 -10.42 -20.04
CA VAL A 11 -4.18 -10.98 -21.26
C VAL A 11 -3.70 -12.42 -21.36
N ASP A 12 -4.65 -13.35 -21.42
CA ASP A 12 -4.37 -14.76 -21.56
C ASP A 12 -3.73 -15.02 -22.94
N PRO A 13 -2.51 -15.59 -22.98
CA PRO A 13 -1.77 -15.78 -24.23
C PRO A 13 -2.41 -16.80 -25.17
N GLU A 14 -3.23 -17.73 -24.66
CA GLU A 14 -3.89 -18.75 -25.49
C GLU A 14 -5.16 -18.20 -26.14
N THR A 15 -5.93 -17.39 -25.41
CA THR A 15 -7.23 -16.88 -25.88
C THR A 15 -7.17 -15.43 -26.40
N GLY A 16 -6.12 -14.69 -26.12
CA GLY A 16 -6.00 -13.25 -26.42
C GLY A 16 -6.97 -12.36 -25.64
N LYS A 17 -7.71 -12.90 -24.66
CA LYS A 17 -8.74 -12.19 -23.90
C LYS A 17 -8.23 -11.76 -22.51
N PRO A 18 -8.74 -10.62 -22.00
CA PRO A 18 -8.41 -10.22 -20.63
C PRO A 18 -9.03 -11.19 -19.63
N LYS A 19 -8.27 -11.55 -18.59
CA LYS A 19 -8.69 -12.43 -17.50
C LYS A 19 -8.68 -11.69 -16.18
N TYR A 20 -9.82 -11.62 -15.53
CA TYR A 20 -10.03 -10.86 -14.29
C TYR A 20 -10.25 -11.75 -13.06
N TYR A 21 -10.30 -13.06 -13.21
CA TYR A 21 -10.57 -14.03 -12.14
C TYR A 21 -9.47 -15.08 -12.05
N GLY A 22 -9.41 -15.79 -10.92
CA GLY A 22 -8.46 -16.88 -10.69
C GLY A 22 -7.01 -16.42 -10.59
N ARG A 23 -6.77 -15.13 -10.31
CA ARG A 23 -5.46 -14.51 -10.23
C ARG A 23 -5.10 -14.23 -8.76
N PHE A 24 -3.81 -14.04 -8.46
CA PHE A 24 -3.35 -13.88 -7.08
C PHE A 24 -2.08 -13.02 -7.00
N ASN A 25 -1.75 -12.62 -5.77
CA ASN A 25 -0.50 -11.94 -5.45
C ASN A 25 0.45 -12.95 -4.76
N GLN A 26 1.68 -13.04 -5.24
CA GLN A 26 2.72 -13.95 -4.71
C GLN A 26 3.24 -13.48 -3.35
N GLY A 27 3.05 -12.22 -3.01
CA GLY A 27 3.46 -11.63 -1.75
C GLY A 27 3.98 -10.20 -1.91
N VAL A 28 4.32 -9.59 -0.78
CA VAL A 28 4.76 -8.20 -0.70
C VAL A 28 6.04 -8.08 0.12
N VAL A 29 6.91 -7.16 -0.30
CA VAL A 29 8.04 -6.66 0.50
C VAL A 29 7.89 -5.14 0.59
N THR A 30 7.90 -4.60 1.81
CA THR A 30 7.62 -3.19 2.06
C THR A 30 8.88 -2.42 2.40
N ILE A 31 9.15 -1.35 1.64
CA ILE A 31 10.22 -0.41 1.93
C ILE A 31 9.78 0.61 2.99
N ASN A 32 10.68 0.92 3.92
CA ASN A 32 10.52 1.99 4.89
C ASN A 32 11.15 3.28 4.35
N LEU A 33 10.33 4.18 3.81
CA LEU A 33 10.81 5.45 3.23
C LEU A 33 11.43 6.38 4.27
N VAL A 34 10.98 6.29 5.52
CA VAL A 34 11.53 7.09 6.63
C VAL A 34 12.98 6.69 6.93
N ASP A 35 13.31 5.38 6.87
CA ASP A 35 14.70 4.92 7.02
C ASP A 35 15.62 5.49 5.93
N VAL A 36 15.13 5.55 4.69
CA VAL A 36 15.88 6.13 3.56
C VAL A 36 16.15 7.61 3.82
N ALA A 37 15.12 8.37 4.19
CA ALA A 37 15.22 9.80 4.47
C ALA A 37 16.19 10.09 5.61
N LEU A 38 16.01 9.45 6.76
CA LEU A 38 16.89 9.63 7.92
C LEU A 38 18.35 9.21 7.64
N SER A 39 18.56 8.14 6.89
CA SER A 39 19.90 7.69 6.50
C SER A 39 20.61 8.67 5.57
N SER A 40 19.86 9.47 4.79
CA SER A 40 20.43 10.51 3.93
C SER A 40 20.92 11.73 4.70
N GLY A 41 20.42 11.96 5.93
CA GLY A 41 20.69 13.16 6.70
C GLY A 41 20.13 14.43 6.07
N GLY A 42 19.06 14.33 5.28
CA GLY A 42 18.42 15.46 4.59
C GLY A 42 19.09 15.88 3.27
N ASN A 43 20.13 15.16 2.83
CA ASN A 43 20.78 15.40 1.55
C ASN A 43 20.05 14.65 0.43
N PHE A 44 19.55 15.38 -0.59
CA PHE A 44 18.75 14.81 -1.68
C PHE A 44 19.56 13.85 -2.59
N GLU A 45 20.79 14.16 -2.91
CA GLU A 45 21.63 13.28 -3.75
C GLU A 45 21.89 11.95 -3.03
N LYS A 46 22.25 12.02 -1.75
CA LYS A 46 22.44 10.85 -0.89
C LYS A 46 21.13 10.07 -0.70
N PHE A 47 19.97 10.76 -0.64
CA PHE A 47 18.67 10.13 -0.55
C PHE A 47 18.43 9.19 -1.73
N TRP A 48 18.57 9.67 -2.97
CA TRP A 48 18.32 8.86 -4.16
C TRP A 48 19.27 7.67 -4.25
N LYS A 49 20.54 7.85 -3.91
CA LYS A 49 21.52 6.75 -3.87
C LYS A 49 21.10 5.65 -2.87
N ILE A 50 20.79 6.03 -1.64
CA ILE A 50 20.34 5.08 -0.60
C ILE A 50 19.01 4.44 -1.00
N PHE A 51 18.12 5.22 -1.61
CA PHE A 51 16.83 4.71 -2.09
C PHE A 51 17.01 3.58 -3.10
N ASP A 52 17.87 3.77 -4.10
CA ASP A 52 18.20 2.72 -5.07
C ASP A 52 18.83 1.49 -4.41
N GLU A 53 19.73 1.67 -3.46
CA GLU A 53 20.32 0.57 -2.68
C GLU A 53 19.22 -0.23 -1.92
N ARG A 54 18.26 0.44 -1.29
CA ARG A 54 17.15 -0.20 -0.58
C ARG A 54 16.16 -0.87 -1.53
N LEU A 55 15.87 -0.25 -2.66
CA LEU A 55 15.02 -0.85 -3.71
C LEU A 55 15.65 -2.13 -4.27
N ALA A 56 16.97 -2.15 -4.50
CA ALA A 56 17.67 -3.35 -4.91
C ALA A 56 17.60 -4.48 -3.87
N LEU A 57 17.62 -4.15 -2.57
CA LEU A 57 17.40 -5.15 -1.49
C LEU A 57 15.95 -5.66 -1.49
N CYS A 58 14.96 -4.77 -1.67
CA CYS A 58 13.56 -5.16 -1.80
C CYS A 58 13.35 -6.09 -3.00
N HIS A 59 13.97 -5.78 -4.13
CA HIS A 59 13.92 -6.62 -5.33
C HIS A 59 14.46 -8.03 -5.06
N LYS A 60 15.66 -8.16 -4.46
CA LYS A 60 16.20 -9.46 -4.05
C LYS A 60 15.27 -10.23 -3.11
N ALA A 61 14.63 -9.54 -2.17
CA ALA A 61 13.69 -10.16 -1.27
C ALA A 61 12.40 -10.63 -1.98
N LEU A 62 11.92 -9.87 -2.96
CA LEU A 62 10.79 -10.28 -3.82
C LEU A 62 11.15 -11.49 -4.67
N GLN A 63 12.34 -11.52 -5.27
CA GLN A 63 12.87 -12.69 -5.99
C GLN A 63 12.96 -13.93 -5.10
N ALA A 64 13.44 -13.78 -3.86
CA ALA A 64 13.49 -14.88 -2.90
C ALA A 64 12.09 -15.41 -2.55
N ARG A 65 11.07 -14.53 -2.44
CA ARG A 65 9.68 -14.95 -2.25
C ARG A 65 9.15 -15.71 -3.45
N HIS A 66 9.39 -15.23 -4.66
CA HIS A 66 9.03 -15.91 -5.90
C HIS A 66 9.67 -17.31 -5.97
N GLN A 67 10.98 -17.41 -5.72
CA GLN A 67 11.70 -18.70 -5.72
C GLN A 67 11.14 -19.72 -4.72
N ARG A 68 10.62 -19.26 -3.57
CA ARG A 68 9.96 -20.14 -2.59
C ARG A 68 8.67 -20.78 -3.10
N LEU A 69 8.03 -20.17 -4.10
CA LEU A 69 6.81 -20.70 -4.72
C LEU A 69 7.13 -21.66 -5.89
N MET A 70 8.30 -21.52 -6.51
CA MET A 70 8.71 -22.38 -7.62
C MET A 70 8.74 -23.86 -7.21
N GLY A 71 8.26 -24.70 -8.09
CA GLY A 71 8.21 -26.15 -7.88
C GLY A 71 7.08 -26.62 -6.94
N THR A 72 6.25 -25.71 -6.40
CA THR A 72 5.12 -26.07 -5.54
C THR A 72 4.11 -26.92 -6.31
N PRO A 73 3.77 -28.15 -5.83
CA PRO A 73 2.77 -28.96 -6.49
C PRO A 73 1.36 -28.45 -6.17
N SER A 74 0.43 -28.68 -7.10
CA SER A 74 -0.98 -28.30 -6.92
C SER A 74 -1.64 -28.96 -5.70
N ASP A 75 -1.08 -30.07 -5.23
CA ASP A 75 -1.52 -30.78 -4.02
C ASP A 75 -1.26 -30.02 -2.72
N ALA A 76 -0.37 -29.02 -2.73
CA ALA A 76 -0.09 -28.19 -1.56
C ALA A 76 -1.32 -27.40 -1.08
N ALA A 77 -2.20 -27.02 -2.01
CA ALA A 77 -3.47 -26.36 -1.72
C ALA A 77 -4.51 -26.68 -2.83
N PRO A 78 -5.13 -27.87 -2.79
CA PRO A 78 -5.98 -28.33 -3.88
C PRO A 78 -7.15 -27.38 -4.20
N ILE A 79 -7.78 -26.78 -3.20
CA ILE A 79 -8.88 -25.83 -3.40
C ILE A 79 -8.42 -24.66 -4.26
N LEU A 80 -7.21 -24.15 -4.04
CA LEU A 80 -6.66 -23.03 -4.81
C LEU A 80 -6.28 -23.46 -6.22
N TRP A 81 -5.56 -24.57 -6.35
CA TRP A 81 -4.85 -24.91 -7.57
C TRP A 81 -5.55 -25.92 -8.47
N GLN A 82 -6.38 -26.83 -7.91
CA GLN A 82 -7.02 -27.90 -8.67
C GLN A 82 -8.52 -27.65 -8.87
N TYR A 83 -9.22 -27.11 -7.86
CA TYR A 83 -10.68 -27.02 -7.87
C TYR A 83 -11.22 -25.64 -8.31
N GLY A 84 -10.37 -24.75 -8.77
CA GLY A 84 -10.76 -23.57 -9.54
C GLY A 84 -10.85 -22.27 -8.76
N ALA A 85 -10.43 -22.20 -7.49
CA ALA A 85 -10.39 -20.92 -6.79
C ALA A 85 -9.39 -19.96 -7.46
N LEU A 86 -8.21 -20.45 -7.85
CA LEU A 86 -7.20 -19.71 -8.62
C LEU A 86 -6.91 -20.37 -9.97
N ALA A 87 -6.82 -21.69 -10.03
CA ALA A 87 -6.52 -22.44 -11.24
C ALA A 87 -7.23 -23.78 -11.27
N ARG A 88 -7.13 -24.51 -12.39
CA ARG A 88 -7.62 -25.88 -12.57
C ARG A 88 -6.48 -26.77 -13.07
N LEU A 89 -5.42 -26.89 -12.27
CA LEU A 89 -4.28 -27.73 -12.53
C LEU A 89 -4.61 -29.20 -12.23
N LYS A 90 -3.94 -30.14 -12.91
CA LYS A 90 -4.01 -31.53 -12.58
C LYS A 90 -3.31 -31.82 -11.25
N LYS A 91 -3.69 -32.93 -10.59
CA LYS A 91 -3.02 -33.40 -9.37
C LYS A 91 -1.52 -33.60 -9.63
N GLY A 92 -0.67 -33.05 -8.74
CA GLY A 92 0.79 -33.11 -8.87
C GLY A 92 1.41 -32.13 -9.86
N GLU A 93 0.61 -31.41 -10.67
CA GLU A 93 1.12 -30.37 -11.58
C GLU A 93 1.70 -29.19 -10.79
N LYS A 94 2.83 -28.66 -11.24
CA LYS A 94 3.48 -27.51 -10.59
C LYS A 94 2.79 -26.22 -10.96
N ILE A 95 2.77 -25.25 -10.00
CA ILE A 95 2.14 -23.94 -10.19
C ILE A 95 3.01 -22.96 -10.99
N ASP A 96 4.21 -23.35 -11.39
CA ASP A 96 5.25 -22.48 -11.94
C ASP A 96 4.76 -21.59 -13.08
N LYS A 97 3.95 -22.15 -13.99
CA LYS A 97 3.36 -21.39 -15.11
C LYS A 97 2.45 -20.24 -14.68
N LEU A 98 1.94 -20.26 -13.44
CA LEU A 98 1.09 -19.22 -12.89
C LEU A 98 1.88 -18.09 -12.22
N LEU A 99 3.20 -18.24 -12.09
CA LEU A 99 4.07 -17.28 -11.42
C LEU A 99 4.67 -16.24 -12.37
N PHE A 100 4.54 -16.45 -13.67
CA PHE A 100 5.09 -15.61 -14.73
C PHE A 100 4.02 -15.00 -15.64
N GLY A 101 4.43 -14.15 -16.57
CA GLY A 101 3.59 -13.64 -17.66
C GLY A 101 2.43 -12.76 -17.20
N GLY A 102 2.44 -12.28 -15.98
CA GLY A 102 1.36 -11.44 -15.45
C GLY A 102 0.13 -12.20 -14.93
N TYR A 103 0.14 -13.54 -14.91
CA TYR A 103 -0.96 -14.31 -14.32
C TYR A 103 -1.10 -14.03 -12.80
N SER A 104 0.01 -13.85 -12.12
CA SER A 104 0.07 -13.39 -10.73
C SER A 104 0.93 -12.14 -10.63
N THR A 105 0.70 -11.35 -9.59
CA THR A 105 1.49 -10.16 -9.28
C THR A 105 2.45 -10.44 -8.13
N ILE A 106 3.52 -9.66 -8.03
CA ILE A 106 4.39 -9.60 -6.86
C ILE A 106 4.61 -8.14 -6.50
N SER A 107 4.47 -7.75 -5.24
CA SER A 107 4.26 -6.36 -4.90
C SER A 107 5.41 -5.75 -4.11
N LEU A 108 5.86 -4.58 -4.57
CA LEU A 108 6.68 -3.67 -3.77
C LEU A 108 5.74 -2.79 -2.95
N GLY A 109 5.73 -2.97 -1.63
CA GLY A 109 5.01 -2.12 -0.70
C GLY A 109 5.85 -0.93 -0.23
N TYR A 110 5.21 0.09 0.32
CA TYR A 110 5.91 1.25 0.90
C TYR A 110 5.14 1.81 2.10
N ALA A 111 5.88 2.48 3.01
CA ALA A 111 5.33 3.12 4.19
C ALA A 111 6.11 4.39 4.54
N GLY A 112 5.44 5.35 5.19
CA GLY A 112 6.06 6.55 5.73
C GLY A 112 6.38 7.61 4.70
N LEU A 113 5.56 7.75 3.65
CA LEU A 113 5.77 8.81 2.65
C LEU A 113 5.67 10.21 3.28
N TYR A 114 4.70 10.42 4.18
CA TYR A 114 4.55 11.69 4.90
C TYR A 114 5.81 12.06 5.68
N GLU A 115 6.30 11.18 6.53
CA GLU A 115 7.47 11.44 7.36
C GLU A 115 8.75 11.58 6.51
N CYS A 116 8.86 10.81 5.44
CA CYS A 116 9.96 10.92 4.48
C CYS A 116 10.00 12.32 3.86
N VAL A 117 8.89 12.78 3.30
CA VAL A 117 8.79 14.11 2.68
C VAL A 117 9.02 15.21 3.70
N LYS A 118 8.40 15.09 4.87
CA LYS A 118 8.56 16.07 5.96
C LYS A 118 10.00 16.21 6.42
N TYR A 119 10.73 15.09 6.57
CA TYR A 119 12.14 15.13 6.93
C TYR A 119 13.01 15.77 5.84
N MET A 120 12.76 15.46 4.58
CA MET A 120 13.56 15.95 3.45
C MET A 120 13.29 17.42 3.11
N THR A 121 12.04 17.87 3.26
CA THR A 121 11.61 19.21 2.80
C THR A 121 11.24 20.17 3.92
N GLY A 122 11.10 19.67 5.15
CA GLY A 122 10.56 20.45 6.28
C GLY A 122 9.04 20.64 6.27
N LYS A 123 8.34 20.10 5.26
CA LYS A 123 6.91 20.33 5.04
C LYS A 123 6.17 19.00 4.82
N SER A 124 4.85 19.00 5.08
CA SER A 124 3.99 17.87 4.72
C SER A 124 3.96 17.65 3.20
N HIS A 125 3.71 16.42 2.78
CA HIS A 125 3.50 16.10 1.36
C HIS A 125 2.19 16.71 0.79
N THR A 126 1.30 17.21 1.66
CA THR A 126 0.12 17.99 1.25
C THR A 126 0.46 19.43 0.86
N ASP A 127 1.63 19.95 1.27
CA ASP A 127 2.10 21.27 0.85
C ASP A 127 2.46 21.26 -0.65
N ALA A 128 1.99 22.28 -1.37
CA ALA A 128 2.19 22.39 -2.82
C ALA A 128 3.67 22.37 -3.23
N GLY A 129 4.57 22.89 -2.40
CA GLY A 129 6.01 22.88 -2.66
C GLY A 129 6.70 21.54 -2.38
N ALA A 130 6.13 20.71 -1.49
CA ALA A 130 6.69 19.42 -1.13
C ALA A 130 6.08 18.25 -1.93
N LYS A 131 4.85 18.39 -2.43
CA LYS A 131 4.13 17.39 -3.22
C LYS A 131 4.90 16.87 -4.45
N PRO A 132 5.60 17.69 -5.24
CA PRO A 132 6.39 17.20 -6.38
C PRO A 132 7.46 16.18 -5.97
N PHE A 133 8.11 16.39 -4.81
CA PHE A 133 9.07 15.42 -4.29
C PHE A 133 8.37 14.10 -3.89
N ALA A 134 7.21 14.17 -3.23
CA ALA A 134 6.43 12.98 -2.90
C ALA A 134 6.05 12.17 -4.16
N LEU A 135 5.57 12.84 -5.19
CA LEU A 135 5.22 12.21 -6.47
C LEU A 135 6.45 11.61 -7.16
N SER A 136 7.61 12.28 -7.12
CA SER A 136 8.85 11.75 -7.70
C SER A 136 9.34 10.48 -7.00
N VAL A 137 9.19 10.38 -5.68
CA VAL A 137 9.48 9.16 -4.92
C VAL A 137 8.57 8.00 -5.36
N MET A 138 7.27 8.26 -5.52
CA MET A 138 6.32 7.25 -6.00
C MET A 138 6.60 6.82 -7.43
N GLN A 139 6.87 7.78 -8.32
CA GLN A 139 7.19 7.50 -9.71
C GLN A 139 8.45 6.66 -9.84
N HIS A 140 9.49 6.98 -9.08
CA HIS A 140 10.74 6.21 -9.09
C HIS A 140 10.53 4.73 -8.71
N MET A 141 9.70 4.46 -7.70
CA MET A 141 9.33 3.07 -7.35
C MET A 141 8.58 2.36 -8.49
N ASN A 142 7.67 3.05 -9.17
CA ASN A 142 6.95 2.51 -10.33
C ASN A 142 7.88 2.21 -11.49
N ASP A 143 8.83 3.10 -11.77
CA ASP A 143 9.81 2.92 -12.84
C ASP A 143 10.67 1.68 -12.57
N LYS A 144 11.09 1.47 -11.32
CA LYS A 144 11.81 0.25 -10.91
C LYS A 144 10.96 -1.02 -11.06
N CYS A 145 9.70 -0.99 -10.66
CA CYS A 145 8.79 -2.11 -10.88
C CYS A 145 8.64 -2.43 -12.38
N THR A 146 8.56 -1.39 -13.22
CA THR A 146 8.46 -1.54 -14.68
C THR A 146 9.75 -2.12 -15.29
N GLU A 147 10.91 -1.68 -14.81
CA GLU A 147 12.23 -2.21 -15.19
C GLU A 147 12.34 -3.71 -14.88
N TRP A 148 12.03 -4.10 -13.64
CA TRP A 148 12.07 -5.50 -13.18
C TRP A 148 11.08 -6.39 -13.94
N LYS A 149 9.86 -5.88 -14.17
CA LYS A 149 8.83 -6.59 -14.96
C LYS A 149 9.31 -6.93 -16.36
N LYS A 150 9.96 -5.98 -17.05
CA LYS A 150 10.52 -6.20 -18.39
C LYS A 150 11.68 -7.21 -18.39
N ALA A 151 12.52 -7.15 -17.36
CA ALA A 151 13.71 -8.01 -17.26
C ALA A 151 13.37 -9.46 -16.92
N GLU A 152 12.35 -9.71 -16.11
CA GLU A 152 12.12 -11.02 -15.46
C GLU A 152 10.80 -11.70 -15.86
N ASN A 153 9.98 -11.07 -16.71
CA ASN A 153 8.65 -11.56 -17.09
C ASN A 153 7.74 -11.86 -15.86
N MET A 154 7.93 -11.12 -14.77
CA MET A 154 7.10 -11.17 -13.56
C MET A 154 6.37 -9.84 -13.38
N ASP A 155 5.12 -9.89 -12.90
CA ASP A 155 4.31 -8.70 -12.77
C ASP A 155 4.58 -7.96 -11.46
N TYR A 156 5.71 -7.27 -11.39
CA TYR A 156 6.04 -6.36 -10.29
C TYR A 156 5.11 -5.16 -10.28
N SER A 157 4.60 -4.81 -9.10
CA SER A 157 3.62 -3.73 -8.96
C SER A 157 3.77 -2.98 -7.65
N LEU A 158 3.69 -1.65 -7.69
CA LEU A 158 3.73 -0.81 -6.50
C LEU A 158 2.40 -0.92 -5.74
N TYR A 159 2.48 -1.11 -4.42
CA TYR A 159 1.34 -1.44 -3.58
C TYR A 159 1.32 -0.61 -2.29
N GLY A 160 0.23 0.14 -2.07
CA GLY A 160 -0.07 0.79 -0.80
C GLY A 160 -0.45 -0.24 0.25
N THR A 161 0.53 -0.92 0.82
CA THR A 161 0.37 -2.09 1.69
C THR A 161 -0.44 -1.77 2.94
N PRO A 162 -1.40 -2.61 3.36
CA PRO A 162 -1.95 -2.57 4.72
C PRO A 162 -0.85 -2.98 5.71
N LEU A 163 -0.60 -2.13 6.72
CA LEU A 163 0.60 -2.24 7.55
C LEU A 163 0.32 -2.15 9.06
N GLU A 164 -0.83 -2.63 9.52
CA GLU A 164 -1.32 -2.41 10.90
C GLU A 164 -0.23 -2.57 11.96
N SER A 165 0.38 -3.74 12.08
CA SER A 165 1.47 -3.98 13.05
C SER A 165 2.85 -3.55 12.56
N THR A 166 3.05 -3.45 11.25
CA THR A 166 4.35 -3.14 10.65
C THR A 166 4.71 -1.67 10.83
N THR A 167 3.74 -0.75 10.84
CA THR A 167 3.96 0.69 11.11
C THR A 167 4.57 0.89 12.50
N TYR A 168 4.07 0.18 13.51
CA TYR A 168 4.64 0.17 14.85
C TYR A 168 6.06 -0.40 14.88
N LYS A 169 6.27 -1.56 14.25
CA LYS A 169 7.59 -2.19 14.17
C LYS A 169 8.61 -1.27 13.50
N PHE A 170 8.24 -0.63 12.41
CA PHE A 170 9.09 0.32 11.72
C PHE A 170 9.43 1.52 12.60
N ALA A 171 8.44 2.11 13.28
CA ALA A 171 8.67 3.21 14.22
C ALA A 171 9.67 2.82 15.32
N LYS A 172 9.51 1.65 15.94
CA LYS A 172 10.45 1.16 16.96
C LYS A 172 11.87 0.92 16.43
N CYS A 173 12.00 0.39 15.21
CA CYS A 173 13.31 0.23 14.58
C CYS A 173 13.95 1.58 14.27
N LEU A 174 13.19 2.56 13.80
CA LEU A 174 13.67 3.93 13.55
C LEU A 174 14.14 4.61 14.84
N GLN A 175 13.33 4.54 15.91
CA GLN A 175 13.69 5.08 17.23
C GLN A 175 14.98 4.46 17.76
N LYS A 176 15.14 3.14 17.64
CA LYS A 176 16.37 2.45 18.05
C LYS A 176 17.59 2.90 17.25
N ARG A 177 17.44 3.15 15.95
CA ARG A 177 18.54 3.46 15.04
C ARG A 177 18.92 4.94 15.02
N PHE A 178 17.94 5.83 15.05
CA PHE A 178 18.12 7.26 14.84
C PHE A 178 17.74 8.12 16.05
N GLY A 179 17.19 7.50 17.11
CA GLY A 179 16.64 8.24 18.26
C GLY A 179 15.28 8.87 17.94
N ILE A 180 14.90 9.80 18.84
CA ILE A 180 13.66 10.55 18.69
C ILE A 180 13.94 11.81 17.85
N VAL A 181 13.35 11.86 16.66
CA VAL A 181 13.36 13.02 15.77
C VAL A 181 11.95 13.63 15.81
N PRO A 182 11.77 14.86 16.34
CA PRO A 182 10.48 15.51 16.51
C PRO A 182 9.67 15.57 15.19
N GLY A 183 8.42 15.13 15.24
CA GLY A 183 7.50 15.09 14.11
C GLY A 183 7.79 14.00 13.06
N ILE A 184 8.80 13.14 13.29
CA ILE A 184 9.20 12.04 12.39
C ILE A 184 9.17 10.69 13.12
N THR A 185 9.94 10.55 14.22
CA THR A 185 10.04 9.28 14.96
C THR A 185 9.52 9.39 16.41
N ASP A 186 8.91 10.47 16.77
CA ASP A 186 8.37 10.76 18.11
C ASP A 186 7.08 10.02 18.44
N LYS A 187 6.50 9.31 17.46
CA LYS A 187 5.30 8.48 17.62
C LYS A 187 5.64 7.00 17.58
N ASN A 188 4.71 6.17 18.06
CA ASN A 188 4.84 4.71 18.04
C ASN A 188 4.37 4.10 16.70
N TYR A 189 4.19 4.90 15.66
CA TYR A 189 3.84 4.48 14.32
C TYR A 189 4.48 5.41 13.29
N ILE A 190 4.49 4.99 12.04
CA ILE A 190 4.71 5.82 10.86
C ILE A 190 3.46 5.78 9.99
N THR A 191 3.25 6.82 9.18
CA THR A 191 2.07 6.90 8.32
C THR A 191 2.06 5.75 7.31
N ASN A 192 0.90 5.11 7.17
CA ASN A 192 0.71 4.02 6.22
C ASN A 192 0.72 4.58 4.79
N SER A 193 1.52 3.95 3.91
CA SER A 193 1.64 4.28 2.48
C SER A 193 1.72 5.79 2.20
N TYR A 194 0.77 6.36 1.43
CA TYR A 194 0.71 7.77 1.00
C TYR A 194 -0.29 8.62 1.79
N HIS A 195 -0.98 8.06 2.79
CA HIS A 195 -2.09 8.74 3.44
C HIS A 195 -1.70 10.11 4.01
N VAL A 196 -2.66 11.03 3.95
CA VAL A 196 -2.57 12.29 4.68
C VAL A 196 -2.47 11.98 6.17
N HIS A 197 -1.50 12.61 6.85
CA HIS A 197 -1.26 12.37 8.26
C HIS A 197 -2.47 12.82 9.10
N VAL A 198 -2.83 12.04 10.09
CA VAL A 198 -4.04 12.25 10.92
C VAL A 198 -4.08 13.56 11.70
N SER A 199 -2.95 14.22 11.90
CA SER A 199 -2.90 15.54 12.54
C SER A 199 -3.25 16.68 11.58
N GLU A 200 -3.42 16.42 10.29
CA GLU A 200 -3.76 17.46 9.32
C GLU A 200 -5.27 17.68 9.27
N HIS A 201 -5.66 18.94 9.36
CA HIS A 201 -7.04 19.35 9.19
C HIS A 201 -7.34 19.53 7.71
N ILE A 202 -7.95 18.52 7.12
CA ILE A 202 -8.31 18.49 5.71
C ILE A 202 -9.73 17.90 5.57
N ASP A 203 -10.56 18.49 4.72
CA ASP A 203 -11.89 17.96 4.44
C ASP A 203 -11.82 16.69 3.57
N ALA A 204 -12.89 15.90 3.58
CA ALA A 204 -12.96 14.61 2.90
C ALA A 204 -12.72 14.70 1.38
N PHE A 205 -13.29 15.70 0.71
CA PHE A 205 -13.16 15.86 -0.74
C PHE A 205 -11.75 16.27 -1.14
N THR A 206 -11.17 17.25 -0.43
CA THR A 206 -9.79 17.67 -0.65
C THR A 206 -8.80 16.54 -0.37
N LYS A 207 -9.03 15.75 0.70
CA LYS A 207 -8.21 14.56 1.01
C LYS A 207 -8.30 13.53 -0.12
N LEU A 208 -9.50 13.13 -0.53
CA LEU A 208 -9.69 12.15 -1.61
C LEU A 208 -9.06 12.63 -2.93
N LYS A 209 -9.23 13.92 -3.26
CA LYS A 209 -8.62 14.51 -4.45
C LYS A 209 -7.09 14.46 -4.40
N PHE A 210 -6.52 14.80 -3.26
CA PHE A 210 -5.07 14.74 -3.04
C PHE A 210 -4.56 13.29 -3.15
N GLU A 211 -5.17 12.37 -2.41
CA GLU A 211 -4.75 10.96 -2.37
C GLU A 211 -4.96 10.24 -3.70
N SER A 212 -5.88 10.69 -4.55
CA SER A 212 -6.15 10.08 -5.85
C SER A 212 -4.93 10.05 -6.78
N GLU A 213 -4.07 11.05 -6.71
CA GLU A 213 -2.86 11.13 -7.52
C GLU A 213 -1.84 10.05 -7.10
N PHE A 214 -1.73 9.81 -5.81
CA PHE A 214 -0.86 8.77 -5.25
C PHE A 214 -1.43 7.36 -5.46
N GLN A 215 -2.76 7.23 -5.40
CA GLN A 215 -3.43 5.96 -5.67
C GLN A 215 -3.22 5.50 -7.11
N LYS A 216 -3.27 6.42 -8.08
CA LYS A 216 -2.93 6.15 -9.49
C LYS A 216 -1.50 5.65 -9.68
N LEU A 217 -0.58 6.08 -8.81
CA LEU A 217 0.81 5.62 -8.79
C LEU A 217 1.01 4.31 -8.01
N SER A 218 -0.06 3.70 -7.50
CA SER A 218 -0.03 2.42 -6.78
C SER A 218 -0.85 1.34 -7.51
N PRO A 219 -0.45 0.92 -8.71
CA PRO A 219 -1.24 0.01 -9.54
C PRO A 219 -1.41 -1.40 -8.95
N GLY A 220 -0.61 -1.79 -7.97
CA GLY A 220 -0.75 -3.04 -7.23
C GLY A 220 -1.87 -3.03 -6.19
N GLY A 221 -2.39 -1.87 -5.91
CA GLY A 221 -3.50 -1.65 -4.98
C GLY A 221 -3.23 -0.58 -3.95
N ALA A 222 -4.29 0.05 -3.52
CA ALA A 222 -4.31 1.05 -2.46
C ALA A 222 -5.76 1.32 -2.06
N ILE A 223 -5.98 1.99 -0.94
CA ILE A 223 -7.30 2.44 -0.50
C ILE A 223 -7.14 3.79 0.18
N SER A 224 -8.13 4.64 0.07
CA SER A 224 -8.23 5.88 0.83
C SER A 224 -9.40 5.82 1.80
N TYR A 225 -9.22 6.36 2.99
CA TYR A 225 -10.24 6.37 4.05
C TYR A 225 -10.69 7.79 4.31
N VAL A 226 -12.00 7.97 4.43
CA VAL A 226 -12.58 9.22 4.92
C VAL A 226 -13.62 8.93 5.98
N GLU A 227 -13.60 9.76 7.03
CA GLU A 227 -14.67 9.81 8.03
C GLU A 227 -15.69 10.85 7.60
N VAL A 228 -16.95 10.45 7.63
CA VAL A 228 -18.08 11.32 7.37
C VAL A 228 -19.04 11.28 8.57
N PRO A 229 -19.79 12.35 8.81
CA PRO A 229 -20.85 12.31 9.83
C PRO A 229 -21.90 11.26 9.46
N ASN A 230 -22.76 10.91 10.41
CA ASN A 230 -23.92 10.07 10.10
C ASN A 230 -24.80 10.77 9.05
N MET A 231 -24.96 10.12 7.90
CA MET A 231 -25.69 10.65 6.75
C MET A 231 -26.99 9.88 6.47
N GLN A 232 -27.51 9.11 7.45
CA GLN A 232 -28.74 8.31 7.24
C GLN A 232 -29.93 9.16 6.79
N ASP A 233 -30.03 10.39 7.28
CA ASP A 233 -31.09 11.33 6.96
C ASP A 233 -30.73 12.31 5.83
N ASN A 234 -29.56 12.13 5.17
CA ASN A 234 -29.07 13.00 4.11
C ASN A 234 -28.50 12.17 2.95
N LEU A 235 -29.41 11.53 2.21
CA LEU A 235 -29.04 10.68 1.07
C LEU A 235 -28.41 11.46 -0.09
N GLU A 236 -28.73 12.74 -0.25
CA GLU A 236 -28.11 13.59 -1.28
C GLU A 236 -26.61 13.78 -1.00
N ALA A 237 -26.23 13.96 0.26
CA ALA A 237 -24.84 14.02 0.64
C ALA A 237 -24.11 12.70 0.37
N VAL A 238 -24.74 11.54 0.65
CA VAL A 238 -24.18 10.23 0.32
C VAL A 238 -23.93 10.09 -1.18
N ILE A 239 -24.93 10.42 -2.00
CA ILE A 239 -24.82 10.36 -3.47
C ILE A 239 -23.70 11.29 -3.96
N SER A 240 -23.59 12.50 -3.42
CA SER A 240 -22.55 13.46 -3.80
C SER A 240 -21.14 12.93 -3.49
N VAL A 241 -20.95 12.29 -2.33
CA VAL A 241 -19.67 11.68 -1.97
C VAL A 241 -19.35 10.48 -2.86
N LEU A 242 -20.33 9.61 -3.13
CA LEU A 242 -20.15 8.46 -4.03
C LEU A 242 -19.82 8.90 -5.45
N GLN A 243 -20.48 9.93 -5.97
CA GLN A 243 -20.19 10.50 -7.30
C GLN A 243 -18.75 11.06 -7.32
N PHE A 244 -18.35 11.78 -6.28
CA PHE A 244 -16.98 12.30 -6.19
C PHE A 244 -15.95 11.17 -6.18
N ILE A 245 -16.19 10.09 -5.44
CA ILE A 245 -15.31 8.91 -5.42
C ILE A 245 -15.23 8.31 -6.82
N TYR A 246 -16.36 8.08 -7.46
CA TYR A 246 -16.43 7.53 -8.83
C TYR A 246 -15.60 8.34 -9.84
N ASP A 247 -15.67 9.66 -9.74
CA ASP A 247 -15.00 10.56 -10.70
C ASP A 247 -13.49 10.73 -10.43
N ASN A 248 -13.02 10.52 -9.19
CA ASN A 248 -11.69 10.96 -8.78
C ASN A 248 -10.78 9.85 -8.26
N ILE A 249 -11.29 8.79 -7.62
CA ILE A 249 -10.46 7.83 -6.91
C ILE A 249 -10.92 6.39 -7.17
N MET A 250 -9.98 5.45 -7.27
CA MET A 250 -10.29 4.07 -7.67
C MET A 250 -10.87 3.23 -6.54
N TYR A 251 -10.45 3.49 -5.29
CA TYR A 251 -10.91 2.73 -4.13
C TYR A 251 -10.88 3.62 -2.88
N ALA A 252 -12.04 3.80 -2.28
CA ALA A 252 -12.21 4.53 -1.05
C ALA A 252 -13.14 3.79 -0.10
N GLU A 253 -12.95 3.99 1.18
CA GLU A 253 -13.82 3.53 2.26
C GLU A 253 -14.38 4.74 2.99
N LEU A 254 -15.70 4.76 3.11
CA LEU A 254 -16.42 5.75 3.89
C LEU A 254 -16.78 5.13 5.24
N ASN A 255 -16.35 5.77 6.31
CA ASN A 255 -16.68 5.36 7.65
C ASN A 255 -17.46 6.45 8.37
N THR A 256 -18.40 6.04 9.20
CA THR A 256 -19.11 6.92 10.13
C THR A 256 -18.68 6.57 11.57
N LYS A 257 -18.79 7.50 12.49
CA LYS A 257 -18.64 7.23 13.92
C LYS A 257 -19.86 6.45 14.40
N SER A 258 -19.91 5.17 14.11
CA SER A 258 -21.03 4.30 14.48
C SER A 258 -20.68 3.26 15.54
N ASP A 259 -19.39 3.13 15.87
CA ASP A 259 -18.94 2.17 16.86
C ASP A 259 -19.02 2.78 18.27
N TYR A 260 -19.81 2.19 19.13
CA TYR A 260 -19.91 2.57 20.53
C TYR A 260 -19.63 1.38 21.43
N CYS A 261 -19.05 1.65 22.58
CA CYS A 261 -18.88 0.64 23.59
C CYS A 261 -20.24 0.26 24.19
N GLN A 262 -20.64 -0.99 24.04
CA GLN A 262 -21.92 -1.49 24.60
C GLN A 262 -22.00 -1.40 26.13
N CYS A 263 -20.84 -1.31 26.79
CA CYS A 263 -20.81 -1.24 28.28
C CYS A 263 -20.92 0.20 28.80
N CYS A 264 -20.29 1.18 28.14
CA CYS A 264 -20.22 2.56 28.65
C CYS A 264 -20.79 3.61 27.69
N GLY A 265 -21.27 3.22 26.52
CA GLY A 265 -21.82 4.14 25.51
C GLY A 265 -20.81 5.08 24.86
N TYR A 266 -19.50 4.83 25.07
CA TYR A 266 -18.47 5.68 24.50
C TYR A 266 -18.40 5.48 22.98
N ASP A 267 -18.53 6.58 22.22
CA ASP A 267 -18.38 6.56 20.76
C ASP A 267 -16.92 6.43 20.38
N LEU A 268 -16.60 5.38 19.64
CA LEU A 268 -15.26 5.09 19.13
C LEU A 268 -15.27 5.03 17.61
N SER A 269 -14.31 5.69 16.98
CA SER A 269 -14.06 5.52 15.56
C SER A 269 -12.98 4.46 15.35
N LEU A 270 -13.31 3.35 14.69
CA LEU A 270 -12.37 2.28 14.37
C LEU A 270 -11.50 2.56 13.13
N ILE A 271 -11.66 3.71 12.46
CA ILE A 271 -10.85 4.09 11.29
C ILE A 271 -9.36 4.14 11.61
N HIS A 272 -9.02 4.38 12.87
CA HIS A 272 -7.64 4.43 13.33
C HIS A 272 -7.07 3.07 13.77
N ILE A 273 -7.62 1.95 13.35
CA ILE A 273 -7.04 0.60 13.58
C ILE A 273 -5.63 0.50 12.98
N SER A 274 -5.29 1.32 12.00
CA SER A 274 -3.90 1.44 11.51
C SER A 274 -2.98 2.20 12.47
N GLU A 275 -3.50 2.81 13.54
CA GLU A 275 -2.74 3.56 14.52
C GLU A 275 -2.84 2.89 15.91
N PRO A 276 -1.80 2.15 16.34
CA PRO A 276 -1.84 1.38 17.58
C PRO A 276 -1.99 2.23 18.86
N THR A 277 -1.91 3.56 18.73
CA THR A 277 -1.92 4.48 19.88
C THR A 277 -3.28 4.58 20.59
N ARG A 278 -4.40 4.25 19.93
CA ARG A 278 -5.73 4.32 20.54
C ARG A 278 -6.23 3.00 21.14
N LEU A 279 -5.67 1.86 20.69
CA LEU A 279 -5.97 0.55 21.29
C LEU A 279 -5.36 0.34 22.68
N ALA A 280 -4.41 1.19 23.09
CA ALA A 280 -3.82 1.14 24.43
C ALA A 280 -4.64 1.88 25.51
N LEU A 281 -5.80 2.43 25.17
CA LEU A 281 -6.68 3.18 26.06
C LEU A 281 -8.01 2.47 26.36
N ILE A 282 -8.15 1.19 25.98
CA ILE A 282 -9.29 0.35 26.32
C ILE A 282 -8.86 -0.69 27.35
#